data_f5c9233cecf3117e345e8cc30a614834
#
_entry.id   f5c9233cecf3117e345e8cc30a614834
#
_cell.length_a   1.000
_cell.length_b   1.000
_cell.length_c   1.000
_cell.angle_alpha   90.00
_cell.angle_beta   90.00
_cell.angle_gamma   90.00
#
_symmetry.space_group_name_H-M   'P 1'
#
loop_
_entity.id
_entity.type
_entity.pdbx_description
1 polymer ?
#
loop_
_entity_poly.entity_id
_entity_poly.type
_entity_poly.pdbx_seq_one_letter_code
_entity_poly.pdbx_strand_id
1 'polypeptide(L)'
;MRTRMEEKLKALIVDDEIDVCYLLSTILKHKNLQANYVNSIKEAKRVLMEESPSIIFLDNHLPDGFGINFIEEIKKLHPLVKIVMITAHDTPNDKDKAYLEGVDQFIGKPFTRDTIFKTIECLVN
;
A
#
# COMPACT_ATOMS: atom_id res chain seq x y z
N MET A 1 -3.08 -26.44 14.72
CA MET A 1 -2.71 -25.91 14.34
C MET A 1 -2.12 -25.22 13.55
N ARG A 2 -1.87 -24.93 13.28
CA ARG A 2 -1.35 -24.34 12.70
C ARG A 2 -0.69 -23.74 11.71
N THR A 3 -0.58 -24.16 11.09
CA THR A 3 0.04 -23.78 9.86
C THR A 3 -0.26 -22.36 9.51
N ARG A 4 -1.46 -21.94 9.62
CA ARG A 4 -1.84 -20.56 9.33
C ARG A 4 -1.05 -19.57 10.14
N MET A 5 -0.63 -19.96 11.30
CA MET A 5 0.17 -19.09 12.16
C MET A 5 1.54 -18.81 11.57
N GLU A 6 1.97 -19.65 10.67
CA GLU A 6 3.27 -19.51 10.04
C GLU A 6 3.21 -18.71 8.74
N GLU A 7 2.00 -18.48 8.24
CA GLU A 7 1.84 -17.70 7.02
C GLU A 7 1.94 -16.22 7.32
N LYS A 8 2.70 -15.53 6.51
CA LYS A 8 2.83 -14.09 6.60
C LYS A 8 1.81 -13.45 5.69
N LEU A 9 1.22 -12.37 6.17
CA LEU A 9 0.41 -11.52 5.32
C LEU A 9 1.32 -10.85 4.31
N LYS A 10 0.77 -10.59 3.13
CA LYS A 10 1.53 -9.98 2.04
C LYS A 10 1.14 -8.54 1.84
N ALA A 11 2.14 -7.70 1.63
CA ALA A 11 1.95 -6.30 1.31
C ALA A 11 2.63 -6.00 -0.02
N LEU A 12 1.99 -5.18 -0.83
CA LEU A 12 2.59 -4.67 -2.06
C LEU A 12 2.81 -3.18 -1.90
N ILE A 13 4.03 -2.73 -2.18
CA ILE A 13 4.39 -1.33 -2.13
C ILE A 13 4.52 -0.84 -3.58
N VAL A 14 3.83 0.23 -3.93
CA VAL A 14 3.89 0.83 -5.26
C VAL A 14 4.41 2.25 -5.11
N ASP A 15 5.70 2.44 -5.35
CA ASP A 15 6.37 3.72 -5.15
C ASP A 15 7.62 3.75 -6.01
N ASP A 16 7.88 4.85 -6.71
CA ASP A 16 9.06 4.94 -7.57
C ASP A 16 10.32 5.36 -6.82
N GLU A 17 10.20 5.71 -5.54
CA GLU A 17 11.34 6.05 -4.71
C GLU A 17 11.86 4.80 -4.01
N ILE A 18 13.03 4.33 -4.46
CA ILE A 18 13.62 3.09 -3.94
C ILE A 18 13.86 3.16 -2.43
N ASP A 19 14.32 4.33 -1.94
CA ASP A 19 14.58 4.48 -0.51
C ASP A 19 13.32 4.30 0.32
N VAL A 20 12.19 4.79 -0.18
CA VAL A 20 10.90 4.63 0.50
C VAL A 20 10.51 3.15 0.50
N CYS A 21 10.71 2.47 -0.62
CA CYS A 21 10.41 1.04 -0.70
C CYS A 21 11.21 0.23 0.32
N TYR A 22 12.50 0.51 0.44
CA TYR A 22 13.35 -0.20 1.41
C TYR A 22 12.96 0.11 2.85
N LEU A 23 12.74 1.38 3.16
CA LEU A 23 12.36 1.77 4.51
C LEU A 23 11.04 1.12 4.90
N LEU A 24 10.06 1.22 4.03
CA LEU A 24 8.74 0.67 4.31
C LEU A 24 8.79 -0.85 4.44
N SER A 25 9.53 -1.52 3.55
CA SER A 25 9.70 -2.97 3.63
C SER A 25 10.29 -3.40 4.97
N THR A 26 11.28 -2.65 5.46
CA THR A 26 11.91 -2.96 6.74
C THR A 26 10.91 -2.82 7.90
N ILE A 27 10.12 -1.74 7.86
CA ILE A 27 9.11 -1.51 8.89
C ILE A 27 8.06 -2.63 8.87
N LEU A 28 7.59 -3.00 7.68
CA LEU A 28 6.57 -4.03 7.53
C LEU A 28 7.06 -5.39 8.00
N LYS A 29 8.34 -5.68 7.77
CA LYS A 29 8.93 -6.94 8.23
C LYS A 29 8.85 -7.08 9.74
N HIS A 30 9.00 -5.99 10.48
CA HIS A 30 8.89 -6.01 11.93
C HIS A 30 7.46 -6.32 12.40
N LYS A 31 6.47 -6.15 11.54
CA LYS A 31 5.09 -6.52 11.83
C LYS A 31 4.72 -7.85 11.17
N ASN A 32 5.71 -8.61 10.76
CA ASN A 32 5.52 -9.94 10.18
C ASN A 32 4.74 -9.93 8.87
N LEU A 33 4.91 -8.87 8.08
CA LEU A 33 4.37 -8.81 6.73
C LEU A 33 5.48 -9.08 5.73
N GLN A 34 5.17 -9.87 4.71
CA GLN A 34 6.08 -10.10 3.61
C GLN A 34 5.79 -9.03 2.56
N ALA A 35 6.75 -8.15 2.32
CA ALA A 35 6.56 -7.01 1.43
C ALA A 35 7.35 -7.18 0.15
N ASN A 36 6.66 -6.95 -0.97
CA ASN A 36 7.29 -6.79 -2.27
C ASN A 36 7.04 -5.36 -2.73
N TYR A 37 7.86 -4.85 -3.63
CA TYR A 37 7.61 -3.51 -4.16
C TYR A 37 7.76 -3.48 -5.66
N VAL A 38 7.04 -2.57 -6.28
CA VAL A 38 7.14 -2.23 -7.69
C VAL A 38 7.19 -0.71 -7.81
N ASN A 39 7.61 -0.22 -8.95
CA ASN A 39 7.92 1.20 -9.11
C ASN A 39 7.01 1.92 -10.10
N SER A 40 5.98 1.25 -10.61
CA SER A 40 5.08 1.85 -11.58
C SER A 40 3.71 1.17 -11.50
N ILE A 41 2.71 1.82 -12.07
CA ILE A 41 1.36 1.26 -12.15
C ILE A 41 1.37 0.01 -13.03
N LYS A 42 2.11 0.06 -14.13
CA LYS A 42 2.20 -1.08 -15.04
C LYS A 42 2.71 -2.33 -14.33
N GLU A 43 3.78 -2.18 -13.54
CA GLU A 43 4.31 -3.29 -12.77
C GLU A 43 3.33 -3.77 -11.72
N ALA A 44 2.62 -2.83 -11.08
CA ALA A 44 1.64 -3.19 -10.07
C ALA A 44 0.52 -4.02 -10.67
N LYS A 45 0.05 -3.65 -11.86
CA LYS A 45 -1.01 -4.40 -12.53
C LYS A 45 -0.57 -5.84 -12.78
N ARG A 46 0.67 -6.03 -13.21
CA ARG A 46 1.19 -7.36 -13.48
C ARG A 46 1.22 -8.21 -12.21
N VAL A 47 1.72 -7.64 -11.12
CA VAL A 47 1.78 -8.37 -9.85
C VAL A 47 0.39 -8.72 -9.35
N LEU A 48 -0.58 -7.81 -9.48
CA LEU A 48 -1.94 -8.03 -9.00
C LEU A 48 -2.70 -9.08 -9.82
N MET A 49 -2.23 -9.39 -11.02
CA MET A 49 -2.79 -10.50 -11.78
C MET A 49 -2.32 -11.86 -11.26
N GLU A 50 -1.21 -11.89 -10.52
CA GLU A 50 -0.60 -13.13 -10.05
C GLU A 50 -0.70 -13.32 -8.55
N GLU A 51 -0.83 -12.25 -7.79
CA GLU A 51 -0.82 -12.30 -6.33
C GLU A 51 -1.97 -11.51 -5.75
N SER A 52 -2.35 -11.87 -4.53
CA SER A 52 -3.44 -11.21 -3.81
C SER A 52 -2.89 -10.67 -2.49
N PRO A 53 -2.30 -9.48 -2.50
CA PRO A 53 -1.82 -8.91 -1.23
C PRO A 53 -2.98 -8.55 -0.32
N SER A 54 -2.75 -8.56 0.98
CA SER A 54 -3.74 -8.14 1.96
C SER A 54 -3.80 -6.62 2.07
N ILE A 55 -2.68 -5.95 1.80
CA ILE A 55 -2.60 -4.50 1.93
C ILE A 55 -1.67 -3.97 0.83
N ILE A 56 -2.05 -2.83 0.27
CA ILE A 56 -1.26 -2.14 -0.76
C ILE A 56 -0.92 -0.75 -0.23
N PHE A 57 0.37 -0.40 -0.28
CA PHE A 57 0.83 0.96 0.00
C PHE A 57 1.10 1.62 -1.34
N LEU A 58 0.34 2.65 -1.65
CA LEU A 58 0.28 3.21 -3.00
C LEU A 58 0.66 4.68 -2.98
N ASP A 59 1.74 5.03 -3.68
CA ASP A 59 2.09 6.44 -3.90
C ASP A 59 1.17 7.02 -4.97
N ASN A 60 0.85 8.29 -4.85
CA ASN A 60 -0.01 8.93 -5.84
C ASN A 60 0.75 9.37 -7.10
N HIS A 61 2.04 9.76 -6.96
CA HIS A 61 2.81 10.27 -8.10
C HIS A 61 3.77 9.22 -8.62
N LEU A 62 3.37 8.52 -9.66
CA LEU A 62 4.14 7.44 -10.27
C LEU A 62 4.54 7.83 -11.69
N PRO A 63 5.57 7.20 -12.25
CA PRO A 63 6.06 7.61 -13.59
C PRO A 63 5.01 7.48 -14.68
N ASP A 64 4.07 6.56 -14.54
CA ASP A 64 3.08 6.27 -15.58
C ASP A 64 1.65 6.61 -15.16
N GLY A 65 1.48 7.45 -14.15
CA GLY A 65 0.15 7.93 -13.80
C GLY A 65 0.00 8.25 -12.32
N PHE A 66 -1.23 8.58 -11.95
CA PHE A 66 -1.56 8.87 -10.56
C PHE A 66 -2.17 7.65 -9.89
N GLY A 67 -1.65 7.32 -8.70
CA GLY A 67 -2.17 6.18 -7.95
C GLY A 67 -3.66 6.27 -7.69
N ILE A 68 -4.15 7.49 -7.45
CA ILE A 68 -5.57 7.69 -7.16
C ILE A 68 -6.46 7.17 -8.31
N ASN A 69 -5.97 7.24 -9.53
CA ASN A 69 -6.74 6.77 -10.69
C ASN A 69 -6.67 5.25 -10.88
N PHE A 70 -5.87 4.58 -10.08
CA PHE A 70 -5.70 3.13 -10.14
C PHE A 70 -6.54 2.40 -9.07
N ILE A 71 -7.08 3.14 -8.09
CA ILE A 71 -7.78 2.55 -6.94
C ILE A 71 -9.00 1.74 -7.37
N GLU A 72 -9.78 2.28 -8.30
CA GLU A 72 -10.99 1.59 -8.76
C GLU A 72 -10.64 0.23 -9.37
N GLU A 73 -9.61 0.18 -10.19
CA GLU A 73 -9.17 -1.06 -10.82
C GLU A 73 -8.67 -2.06 -9.79
N ILE A 74 -7.92 -1.60 -8.80
CA ILE A 74 -7.44 -2.45 -7.71
C ILE A 74 -8.63 -3.09 -6.99
N LYS A 75 -9.63 -2.29 -6.65
CA LYS A 75 -10.79 -2.77 -5.91
C LYS A 75 -11.61 -3.77 -6.72
N LYS A 76 -11.65 -3.63 -8.04
CA LYS A 76 -12.33 -4.59 -8.90
C LYS A 76 -11.62 -5.93 -8.90
N LEU A 77 -10.30 -5.91 -8.96
CA LEU A 77 -9.50 -7.15 -8.98
C LEU A 77 -9.44 -7.81 -7.60
N HIS A 78 -9.34 -7.00 -6.56
CA HIS A 78 -9.15 -7.49 -5.20
C HIS A 78 -10.06 -6.72 -4.24
N PRO A 79 -11.36 -7.08 -4.18
CA PRO A 79 -12.33 -6.31 -3.39
C PRO A 79 -12.03 -6.20 -1.90
N LEU A 80 -11.27 -7.17 -1.35
CA LEU A 80 -11.00 -7.19 0.09
C LEU A 80 -9.66 -6.56 0.48
N VAL A 81 -8.87 -6.12 -0.50
CA VAL A 81 -7.56 -5.55 -0.21
C VAL A 81 -7.71 -4.20 0.51
N LYS A 82 -6.81 -3.95 1.44
CA LYS A 82 -6.74 -2.64 2.10
C LYS A 82 -5.75 -1.78 1.33
N ILE A 83 -6.12 -0.54 1.06
CA ILE A 83 -5.27 0.39 0.32
C ILE A 83 -4.89 1.55 1.23
N VAL A 84 -3.59 1.76 1.38
CA VAL A 84 -3.03 2.89 2.12
C VAL A 84 -2.31 3.77 1.11
N MET A 85 -2.78 5.00 0.94
CA MET A 85 -2.07 5.95 0.08
C MET A 85 -0.98 6.62 0.90
N ILE A 86 0.25 6.62 0.38
CA ILE A 86 1.38 7.31 1.00
C ILE A 86 1.97 8.26 -0.03
N THR A 87 1.93 9.55 0.25
CA THR A 87 2.37 10.53 -0.74
C THR A 87 2.89 11.80 -0.08
N ALA A 88 3.80 12.50 -0.78
CA ALA A 88 4.27 13.80 -0.34
C ALA A 88 3.23 14.89 -0.59
N HIS A 89 2.22 14.62 -1.41
CA HIS A 89 1.16 15.57 -1.72
C HIS A 89 -0.05 15.27 -0.84
N ASP A 90 -0.05 15.86 0.36
CA ASP A 90 -1.02 15.51 1.39
C ASP A 90 -1.90 16.68 1.81
N THR A 91 -2.32 17.50 0.85
CA THR A 91 -3.27 18.57 1.15
C THR A 91 -4.61 17.96 1.57
N PRO A 92 -5.44 18.74 2.32
CA PRO A 92 -6.78 18.23 2.69
C PRO A 92 -7.60 17.81 1.48
N ASN A 93 -7.47 18.54 0.36
CA ASN A 93 -8.19 18.19 -0.86
C ASN A 93 -7.74 16.86 -1.44
N ASP A 94 -6.44 16.59 -1.44
CA ASP A 94 -5.90 15.32 -1.92
C ASP A 94 -6.39 14.17 -1.05
N LYS A 95 -6.41 14.39 0.25
CA LYS A 95 -6.85 13.39 1.22
C LYS A 95 -8.33 13.05 0.99
N ASP A 96 -9.16 14.07 0.84
CA ASP A 96 -10.59 13.87 0.63
C ASP A 96 -10.86 13.09 -0.66
N LYS A 97 -10.14 13.43 -1.74
CA LYS A 97 -10.28 12.71 -3.00
C LYS A 97 -9.90 11.24 -2.87
N ALA A 98 -8.82 10.96 -2.16
CA ALA A 98 -8.35 9.59 -1.98
C ALA A 98 -9.41 8.75 -1.23
N TYR A 99 -9.97 9.30 -0.17
CA TYR A 99 -11.01 8.58 0.58
C TYR A 99 -12.27 8.38 -0.25
N LEU A 100 -12.63 9.35 -1.07
CA LEU A 100 -13.78 9.20 -1.96
C LEU A 100 -13.55 8.08 -2.98
N GLU A 101 -12.31 7.89 -3.42
CA GLU A 101 -11.99 6.82 -4.36
C GLU A 101 -11.88 5.46 -3.69
N GLY A 102 -11.81 5.41 -2.38
CA GLY A 102 -11.88 4.15 -1.67
C GLY A 102 -10.64 3.71 -0.91
N VAL A 103 -9.68 4.62 -0.66
CA VAL A 103 -8.53 4.25 0.18
C VAL A 103 -9.00 4.06 1.61
N ASP A 104 -8.34 3.15 2.31
CA ASP A 104 -8.67 2.86 3.70
C ASP A 104 -7.91 3.78 4.66
N GLN A 105 -6.75 4.29 4.23
CA GLN A 105 -5.94 5.17 5.04
C GLN A 105 -5.09 6.07 4.14
N PHE A 106 -4.82 7.29 4.59
CA PHE A 106 -3.99 8.24 3.86
C PHE A 106 -2.87 8.72 4.78
N ILE A 107 -1.62 8.60 4.32
CA ILE A 107 -0.44 8.98 5.11
C ILE A 107 0.40 9.93 4.28
N GLY A 108 0.77 11.08 4.87
CA GLY A 108 1.69 12.02 4.22
C GLY A 108 3.14 11.61 4.43
N LYS A 109 3.99 11.88 3.45
CA LYS A 109 5.44 11.72 3.60
C LYS A 109 6.03 12.99 4.19
N PRO A 110 7.01 12.90 5.06
CA PRO A 110 7.63 11.70 5.59
C PRO A 110 6.77 11.05 6.66
N PHE A 111 6.84 9.73 6.75
CA PHE A 111 6.09 8.99 7.75
C PHE A 111 7.02 8.45 8.82
N THR A 112 6.44 8.04 9.96
CA THR A 112 7.20 7.42 11.02
C THR A 112 6.85 5.94 11.11
N ARG A 113 7.74 5.17 11.75
CA ARG A 113 7.48 3.77 12.04
C ARG A 113 6.16 3.61 12.80
N ASP A 114 5.93 4.46 13.79
CA ASP A 114 4.72 4.35 14.62
C ASP A 114 3.46 4.54 13.80
N THR A 115 3.47 5.48 12.86
CA THR A 115 2.31 5.70 11.98
C THR A 115 2.02 4.45 11.17
N ILE A 116 3.05 3.82 10.62
CA ILE A 116 2.88 2.61 9.82
C ILE A 116 2.38 1.47 10.70
N PHE A 117 2.97 1.29 11.90
CA PHE A 117 2.54 0.24 12.83
C PHE A 117 1.07 0.39 13.20
N LYS A 118 0.63 1.60 13.53
CA LYS A 118 -0.75 1.86 13.88
C LYS A 118 -1.70 1.58 12.71
N THR A 119 -1.27 1.95 11.51
CA THR A 119 -2.06 1.70 10.30
C THR A 119 -2.26 0.21 10.09
N ILE A 120 -1.19 -0.57 10.23
CA ILE A 120 -1.28 -2.02 10.07
C ILE A 120 -2.19 -2.61 11.13
N GLU A 121 -2.04 -2.20 12.37
CA GLU A 121 -2.87 -2.72 13.47
C GLU A 121 -4.35 -2.43 13.22
N CYS A 122 -4.65 -1.27 12.66
CA CYS A 122 -6.02 -0.88 12.35
C CYS A 122 -6.63 -1.69 11.21
N LEU A 123 -5.84 -1.99 10.18
CA LEU A 123 -6.37 -2.51 8.93
C LEU A 123 -6.25 -4.02 8.79
N VAL A 124 -5.30 -4.65 9.46
CA VAL A 124 -4.95 -6.04 9.19
C VAL A 124 -5.21 -6.96 10.37
N ASN A 125 -5.60 -6.43 11.49
CA ASN A 125 -5.92 -7.26 12.65
C ASN A 125 -7.35 -7.78 12.61
#